data_96fa2f5f3534504d217a924659d6c9da
#
_entry.id   96fa2f5f3534504d217a924659d6c9da
#
_cell.length_a   1.000
_cell.length_b   1.000
_cell.length_c   1.000
_cell.angle_alpha   90.00
_cell.angle_beta   90.00
_cell.angle_gamma   90.00
#
_symmetry.space_group_name_H-M   'P 1'
#
loop_
_entity.id
_entity.type
_entity.pdbx_description
1 polymer ?
#
loop_
_entity_poly.entity_id
_entity_poly.type
_entity_poly.pdbx_seq_one_letter_code
_entity_poly.pdbx_strand_id
1 'polypeptide(L)'
;DYDQERTGIAKGKVIDITYYSSACKKERTAKVYLPPNYSPENTYATTYILHGIDGNSSHWFAGWGGRANIILDNLIADGKITPQIVVSPNTNAEGEGISDGYGNFTNDLIKCLVPYIEQNYSVYTDSSHRALCGFSMGGGQTFNIALRNLDVFPYVCAISAAPNTAGTSTLFPDGGKEANEKLKAFLISCGTSDFLFSFGANVHNYCEKNNIAHEYFLIDKGGHDFGVWKPALWNFLQMYEEAGLT
;
A
#
# COMPACT_ATOMS: atom_id res chain seq x y z
N ASP A 1 16.65 13.32 4.72
CA ASP A 1 15.59 14.39 4.83
C ASP A 1 14.42 14.15 3.87
N TYR A 2 14.22 12.89 3.45
CA TYR A 2 13.20 12.50 2.47
C TYR A 2 11.75 12.77 2.95
N ASP A 3 11.52 12.83 4.26
CA ASP A 3 10.24 13.05 4.93
C ASP A 3 10.11 14.46 5.57
N GLN A 4 11.02 15.38 5.24
CA GLN A 4 10.98 16.76 5.74
C GLN A 4 10.39 17.70 4.69
N GLU A 5 9.57 18.64 5.14
CA GLU A 5 9.02 19.66 4.25
C GLU A 5 10.15 20.49 3.60
N ARG A 6 10.05 20.65 2.29
CA ARG A 6 10.97 21.47 1.51
C ARG A 6 10.23 22.72 1.01
N THR A 7 10.94 23.84 1.01
CA THR A 7 10.48 25.09 0.39
C THR A 7 10.87 25.11 -1.08
N GLY A 8 10.11 25.82 -1.90
CA GLY A 8 10.46 26.04 -3.31
C GLY A 8 10.14 24.86 -4.25
N ILE A 9 9.51 23.80 -3.76
CA ILE A 9 8.98 22.71 -4.58
C ILE A 9 7.46 22.83 -4.74
N ALA A 10 6.92 22.35 -5.86
CA ALA A 10 5.49 22.18 -6.01
C ALA A 10 4.98 21.07 -5.07
N LYS A 11 3.82 21.27 -4.46
CA LYS A 11 3.24 20.36 -3.48
C LYS A 11 1.92 19.79 -3.99
N GLY A 12 1.69 18.52 -3.69
CA GLY A 12 0.40 17.87 -3.90
C GLY A 12 -0.62 18.29 -2.84
N LYS A 13 -1.83 17.76 -2.98
CA LYS A 13 -2.95 18.05 -2.10
C LYS A 13 -3.59 16.77 -1.60
N VAL A 14 -3.80 16.67 -0.30
CA VAL A 14 -4.59 15.58 0.32
C VAL A 14 -6.02 16.06 0.48
N ILE A 15 -6.96 15.29 -0.06
CA ILE A 15 -8.41 15.57 0.02
C ILE A 15 -9.15 14.39 0.67
N ASP A 16 -10.29 14.66 1.26
CA ASP A 16 -11.22 13.65 1.74
C ASP A 16 -12.20 13.28 0.63
N ILE A 17 -12.49 11.99 0.52
CA ILE A 17 -13.53 11.47 -0.39
C ILE A 17 -14.53 10.63 0.39
N THR A 18 -15.74 10.56 -0.12
CA THR A 18 -16.80 9.65 0.33
C THR A 18 -17.25 8.81 -0.85
N TYR A 19 -17.38 7.51 -0.65
CA TYR A 19 -17.85 6.56 -1.64
C TYR A 19 -18.83 5.57 -1.02
N TYR A 20 -19.80 5.10 -1.81
CA TYR A 20 -20.69 4.05 -1.36
C TYR A 20 -20.03 2.68 -1.49
N SER A 21 -19.97 1.94 -0.40
CA SER A 21 -19.49 0.57 -0.37
C SER A 21 -20.67 -0.42 -0.37
N SER A 22 -20.83 -1.14 -1.47
CA SER A 22 -21.80 -2.24 -1.54
C SER A 22 -21.36 -3.41 -0.64
N ALA A 23 -20.06 -3.55 -0.37
CA ALA A 23 -19.52 -4.56 0.54
C ALA A 23 -19.90 -4.29 2.01
N CYS A 24 -20.07 -3.02 2.39
CA CYS A 24 -20.47 -2.59 3.74
C CYS A 24 -21.92 -2.10 3.83
N LYS A 25 -22.60 -1.92 2.68
CA LYS A 25 -23.95 -1.33 2.55
C LYS A 25 -24.07 0.06 3.17
N LYS A 26 -23.02 0.85 3.12
CA LYS A 26 -22.96 2.21 3.66
C LYS A 26 -21.92 3.08 2.94
N GLU A 27 -22.00 4.38 3.19
CA GLU A 27 -20.91 5.30 2.79
C GLU A 27 -19.67 5.05 3.65
N ARG A 28 -18.51 5.12 2.98
CA ARG A 28 -17.19 5.03 3.58
C ARG A 28 -16.32 6.19 3.10
N THR A 29 -15.29 6.49 3.86
CA THR A 29 -14.36 7.59 3.57
C THR A 29 -12.95 7.09 3.31
N ALA A 30 -12.22 7.83 2.50
CA ALA A 30 -10.78 7.67 2.29
C ALA A 30 -10.12 9.05 2.09
N LYS A 31 -8.80 9.09 2.18
CA LYS A 31 -8.01 10.25 1.76
C LYS A 31 -7.32 9.96 0.45
N VAL A 32 -7.25 10.98 -0.41
CA VAL A 32 -6.58 10.90 -1.70
C VAL A 32 -5.55 12.02 -1.79
N TYR A 33 -4.31 11.63 -2.04
CA TYR A 33 -3.27 12.56 -2.44
C TYR A 33 -3.31 12.73 -3.96
N LEU A 34 -3.50 13.97 -4.39
CA LEU A 34 -3.35 14.40 -5.78
C LEU A 34 -1.96 15.02 -5.95
N PRO A 35 -1.16 14.59 -6.95
CA PRO A 35 0.20 15.07 -7.11
C PRO A 35 0.27 16.57 -7.45
N PRO A 36 1.46 17.19 -7.33
CA PRO A 36 1.66 18.56 -7.78
C PRO A 36 1.20 18.75 -9.23
N ASN A 37 0.51 19.86 -9.50
CA ASN A 37 -0.03 20.18 -10.84
C ASN A 37 -0.97 19.10 -11.40
N TYR A 38 -1.70 18.40 -10.53
CA TYR A 38 -2.71 17.44 -10.98
C TYR A 38 -3.65 18.07 -12.03
N SER A 39 -3.84 17.35 -13.12
CA SER A 39 -4.79 17.70 -14.19
C SER A 39 -5.58 16.47 -14.62
N PRO A 40 -6.90 16.57 -14.80
CA PRO A 40 -7.70 15.45 -15.32
C PRO A 40 -7.37 15.08 -16.80
N GLU A 41 -6.56 15.89 -17.47
CA GLU A 41 -6.07 15.62 -18.83
C GLU A 41 -4.89 14.64 -18.85
N ASN A 42 -4.22 14.45 -17.71
CA ASN A 42 -3.14 13.48 -17.55
C ASN A 42 -3.68 12.20 -16.90
N THR A 43 -3.07 11.07 -17.20
CA THR A 43 -3.42 9.77 -16.59
C THR A 43 -2.35 9.37 -15.57
N TYR A 44 -2.77 8.93 -14.40
CA TYR A 44 -1.87 8.65 -13.27
C TYR A 44 -1.92 7.19 -12.84
N ALA A 45 -0.78 6.67 -12.43
CA ALA A 45 -0.72 5.43 -11.66
C ALA A 45 -1.32 5.62 -10.27
N THR A 46 -1.67 4.52 -9.59
CA THR A 46 -2.26 4.56 -8.26
C THR A 46 -1.49 3.69 -7.27
N THR A 47 -1.35 4.19 -6.04
CA THR A 47 -0.88 3.40 -4.90
C THR A 47 -1.90 3.49 -3.77
N TYR A 48 -2.35 2.33 -3.28
CA TYR A 48 -3.21 2.23 -2.10
C TYR A 48 -2.35 1.94 -0.88
N ILE A 49 -2.49 2.76 0.18
CA ILE A 49 -1.66 2.68 1.40
C ILE A 49 -2.52 2.40 2.62
N LEU A 50 -2.29 1.27 3.27
CA LEU A 50 -3.13 0.73 4.33
C LEU A 50 -2.54 1.02 5.71
N HIS A 51 -3.37 1.55 6.63
CA HIS A 51 -3.00 1.77 8.02
C HIS A 51 -3.08 0.49 8.87
N GLY A 52 -2.58 0.54 10.11
CA GLY A 52 -2.63 -0.55 11.08
C GLY A 52 -3.96 -0.65 11.84
N ILE A 53 -4.01 -1.55 12.84
CA ILE A 53 -5.17 -1.75 13.70
C ILE A 53 -5.54 -0.43 14.43
N ASP A 54 -6.84 -0.20 14.62
CA ASP A 54 -7.40 1.01 15.26
C ASP A 54 -6.95 2.34 14.63
N GLY A 55 -6.37 2.26 13.42
CA GLY A 55 -5.99 3.42 12.64
C GLY A 55 -7.15 3.99 11.81
N ASN A 56 -6.81 4.96 10.98
CA ASN A 56 -7.73 5.55 10.00
C ASN A 56 -6.97 6.09 8.79
N SER A 57 -7.70 6.55 7.79
CA SER A 57 -7.18 7.10 6.54
C SER A 57 -6.19 8.26 6.68
N SER A 58 -6.12 8.91 7.86
CA SER A 58 -5.20 10.03 8.10
C SER A 58 -3.79 9.60 8.50
N HIS A 59 -3.59 8.37 9.02
CA HIS A 59 -2.32 7.95 9.64
C HIS A 59 -1.12 8.08 8.70
N TRP A 60 -1.28 7.72 7.43
CA TRP A 60 -0.21 7.86 6.46
C TRP A 60 0.14 9.32 6.13
N PHE A 61 -0.83 10.24 6.22
CA PHE A 61 -0.61 11.66 5.88
C PHE A 61 -0.38 12.56 7.10
N ALA A 62 -0.57 12.05 8.32
CA ALA A 62 -0.41 12.82 9.54
C ALA A 62 1.04 13.29 9.74
N GLY A 63 1.20 14.51 10.25
CA GLY A 63 2.51 15.10 10.56
C GLY A 63 3.29 14.32 11.62
N TRP A 64 2.58 13.71 12.58
CA TRP A 64 3.14 12.80 13.59
C TRP A 64 3.28 11.35 13.08
N GLY A 65 2.72 11.03 11.91
CA GLY A 65 2.63 9.69 11.35
C GLY A 65 3.49 9.53 10.09
N GLY A 66 2.86 9.03 9.01
CA GLY A 66 3.56 8.63 7.79
C GLY A 66 4.15 9.74 6.95
N ARG A 67 3.61 10.97 7.01
CA ARG A 67 4.05 12.11 6.19
C ARG A 67 4.16 11.76 4.70
N ALA A 68 3.31 10.85 4.23
CA ALA A 68 3.39 10.29 2.88
C ALA A 68 3.28 11.36 1.77
N ASN A 69 2.46 12.41 1.99
CA ASN A 69 2.38 13.54 1.07
C ASN A 69 3.72 14.27 0.92
N ILE A 70 4.49 14.43 2.01
CA ILE A 70 5.81 15.08 1.97
C ILE A 70 6.82 14.18 1.27
N ILE A 71 6.79 12.89 1.53
CA ILE A 71 7.65 11.88 0.87
C ILE A 71 7.39 11.91 -0.64
N LEU A 72 6.13 11.91 -1.05
CA LEU A 72 5.72 11.96 -2.46
C LEU A 72 6.15 13.27 -3.13
N ASP A 73 5.89 14.42 -2.50
CA ASP A 73 6.30 15.73 -3.02
C ASP A 73 7.81 15.80 -3.25
N ASN A 74 8.60 15.29 -2.29
CA ASN A 74 10.05 15.28 -2.38
C ASN A 74 10.56 14.34 -3.48
N LEU A 75 10.02 13.12 -3.58
CA LEU A 75 10.40 12.15 -4.61
C LEU A 75 10.07 12.66 -6.02
N ILE A 76 8.89 13.28 -6.20
CA ILE A 76 8.47 13.87 -7.48
C ILE A 76 9.36 15.06 -7.84
N ALA A 77 9.65 15.96 -6.88
CA ALA A 77 10.53 17.11 -7.11
C ALA A 77 11.97 16.70 -7.46
N ASP A 78 12.44 15.57 -6.92
CA ASP A 78 13.77 15.02 -7.23
C ASP A 78 13.80 14.20 -8.53
N GLY A 79 12.65 14.06 -9.23
CA GLY A 79 12.53 13.26 -10.44
C GLY A 79 12.77 11.77 -10.23
N LYS A 80 12.57 11.27 -9.01
CA LYS A 80 12.76 9.86 -8.63
C LYS A 80 11.53 9.00 -8.89
N ILE A 81 10.37 9.62 -8.92
CA ILE A 81 9.11 8.96 -9.29
C ILE A 81 8.27 9.88 -10.19
N THR A 82 7.50 9.27 -11.06
CA THR A 82 6.44 9.93 -11.82
C THR A 82 5.30 10.35 -10.89
N PRO A 83 4.64 11.51 -11.12
CA PRO A 83 3.46 11.90 -10.38
C PRO A 83 2.40 10.80 -10.37
N GLN A 84 1.88 10.43 -9.20
CA GLN A 84 0.87 9.39 -9.03
C GLN A 84 -0.20 9.80 -8.01
N ILE A 85 -1.36 9.17 -8.07
CA ILE A 85 -2.43 9.33 -7.07
C ILE A 85 -2.22 8.28 -5.97
N VAL A 86 -2.28 8.72 -4.71
CA VAL A 86 -2.15 7.81 -3.57
C VAL A 86 -3.41 7.85 -2.72
N VAL A 87 -3.97 6.67 -2.46
CA VAL A 87 -5.25 6.50 -1.76
C VAL A 87 -5.03 5.83 -0.41
N SER A 88 -5.45 6.47 0.68
CA SER A 88 -5.42 5.92 2.03
C SER A 88 -6.85 5.71 2.53
N PRO A 89 -7.38 4.47 2.48
CA PRO A 89 -8.72 4.13 2.99
C PRO A 89 -8.73 3.88 4.48
N ASN A 90 -9.93 3.75 5.06
CA ASN A 90 -10.13 3.05 6.32
C ASN A 90 -10.14 1.54 6.06
N THR A 91 -9.25 0.79 6.70
CA THR A 91 -9.01 -0.63 6.41
C THR A 91 -9.91 -1.58 7.19
N ASN A 92 -10.76 -1.05 8.09
CA ASN A 92 -11.81 -1.82 8.77
C ASN A 92 -13.16 -1.59 8.07
N ALA A 93 -13.56 -2.53 7.21
CA ALA A 93 -14.74 -2.45 6.39
C ALA A 93 -15.97 -3.03 7.12
N GLU A 94 -16.32 -2.40 8.25
CA GLU A 94 -17.48 -2.74 9.06
C GLU A 94 -18.80 -2.42 8.33
N GLY A 95 -19.84 -3.21 8.62
CA GLY A 95 -21.17 -3.02 8.08
C GLY A 95 -22.18 -3.94 8.75
N GLU A 96 -23.46 -3.78 8.40
CA GLU A 96 -24.52 -4.63 8.95
C GLU A 96 -24.29 -6.11 8.60
N GLY A 97 -24.24 -6.96 9.63
CA GLY A 97 -24.02 -8.40 9.48
C GLY A 97 -22.57 -8.80 9.17
N ILE A 98 -21.62 -7.88 9.28
CA ILE A 98 -20.20 -8.14 9.07
C ILE A 98 -19.52 -8.32 10.44
N SER A 99 -19.05 -9.53 10.71
CA SER A 99 -18.32 -9.87 11.94
C SER A 99 -16.81 -9.61 11.87
N ASP A 100 -16.24 -9.56 10.67
CA ASP A 100 -14.83 -9.29 10.41
C ASP A 100 -14.70 -8.18 9.35
N GLY A 101 -14.61 -6.95 9.82
CA GLY A 101 -14.45 -5.79 8.95
C GLY A 101 -13.07 -5.74 8.28
N TYR A 102 -12.02 -6.21 8.93
CA TYR A 102 -10.69 -6.26 8.34
C TYR A 102 -10.60 -7.30 7.22
N GLY A 103 -11.22 -8.46 7.36
CA GLY A 103 -11.33 -9.46 6.29
C GLY A 103 -12.22 -8.98 5.14
N ASN A 104 -13.36 -8.33 5.46
CA ASN A 104 -14.26 -7.76 4.44
C ASN A 104 -13.62 -6.62 3.63
N PHE A 105 -12.57 -6.00 4.12
CA PHE A 105 -11.88 -4.91 3.42
C PHE A 105 -11.38 -5.32 2.02
N THR A 106 -11.05 -6.58 1.81
CA THR A 106 -10.73 -7.08 0.45
C THR A 106 -11.86 -6.80 -0.54
N ASN A 107 -13.11 -7.07 -0.14
CA ASN A 107 -14.28 -6.81 -0.97
C ASN A 107 -14.49 -5.30 -1.18
N ASP A 108 -14.37 -4.52 -0.11
CA ASP A 108 -14.52 -3.06 -0.19
C ASP A 108 -13.47 -2.44 -1.10
N LEU A 109 -12.20 -2.81 -0.94
CA LEU A 109 -11.11 -2.28 -1.75
C LEU A 109 -11.30 -2.61 -3.24
N ILE A 110 -11.46 -3.89 -3.57
CA ILE A 110 -11.44 -4.34 -4.97
C ILE A 110 -12.75 -4.04 -5.68
N LYS A 111 -13.90 -4.16 -5.00
CA LYS A 111 -15.21 -4.04 -5.65
C LYS A 111 -15.84 -2.65 -5.53
N CYS A 112 -15.37 -1.82 -4.61
CA CYS A 112 -15.97 -0.53 -4.33
C CYS A 112 -14.98 0.62 -4.49
N LEU A 113 -13.87 0.65 -3.75
CA LEU A 113 -12.95 1.78 -3.74
C LEU A 113 -12.13 1.90 -5.03
N VAL A 114 -11.53 0.80 -5.52
CA VAL A 114 -10.76 0.83 -6.79
C VAL A 114 -11.65 1.31 -7.94
N PRO A 115 -12.84 0.74 -8.18
CA PRO A 115 -13.75 1.25 -9.21
C PRO A 115 -14.18 2.70 -9.00
N TYR A 116 -14.39 3.14 -7.76
CA TYR A 116 -14.71 4.53 -7.47
C TYR A 116 -13.59 5.48 -7.90
N ILE A 117 -12.34 5.14 -7.59
CA ILE A 117 -11.16 5.95 -7.99
C ILE A 117 -11.06 6.01 -9.52
N GLU A 118 -11.22 4.88 -10.20
CA GLU A 118 -11.16 4.80 -11.66
C GLU A 118 -12.28 5.60 -12.36
N GLN A 119 -13.44 5.72 -11.74
CA GLN A 119 -14.57 6.48 -12.29
C GLN A 119 -14.47 7.98 -12.04
N ASN A 120 -13.80 8.42 -10.99
CA ASN A 120 -13.80 9.82 -10.55
C ASN A 120 -12.47 10.55 -10.77
N TYR A 121 -11.38 9.82 -11.08
CA TYR A 121 -10.06 10.36 -11.31
C TYR A 121 -9.48 9.81 -12.62
N SER A 122 -8.64 10.60 -13.28
CA SER A 122 -7.94 10.17 -14.48
C SER A 122 -6.75 9.28 -14.11
N VAL A 123 -7.01 7.98 -13.99
CA VAL A 123 -6.02 6.97 -13.62
C VAL A 123 -5.99 5.83 -14.64
N TYR A 124 -4.85 5.16 -14.72
CA TYR A 124 -4.78 3.89 -15.44
C TYR A 124 -5.64 2.85 -14.74
N THR A 125 -6.38 2.05 -15.50
CA THR A 125 -7.30 1.03 -14.99
C THR A 125 -6.72 -0.39 -15.03
N ASP A 126 -5.56 -0.54 -15.63
CA ASP A 126 -4.85 -1.81 -15.66
C ASP A 126 -3.98 -2.04 -14.41
N SER A 127 -3.64 -3.29 -14.14
CA SER A 127 -2.86 -3.67 -12.97
C SER A 127 -1.40 -3.21 -13.04
N SER A 128 -0.86 -2.93 -14.24
CA SER A 128 0.51 -2.45 -14.40
C SER A 128 0.75 -1.08 -13.77
N HIS A 129 -0.33 -0.38 -13.43
CA HIS A 129 -0.27 0.96 -12.82
C HIS A 129 -0.94 1.01 -11.44
N ARG A 130 -1.01 -0.14 -10.74
CA ARG A 130 -1.67 -0.21 -9.43
C ARG A 130 -0.84 -0.97 -8.40
N ALA A 131 -0.53 -0.30 -7.29
CA ALA A 131 0.26 -0.82 -6.18
C ALA A 131 -0.51 -0.87 -4.88
N LEU A 132 -0.14 -1.81 -3.99
CA LEU A 132 -0.68 -1.95 -2.64
C LEU A 132 0.45 -1.97 -1.62
N CYS A 133 0.38 -1.09 -0.63
CA CYS A 133 1.34 -1.00 0.47
C CYS A 133 0.59 -0.89 1.80
N GLY A 134 1.13 -1.46 2.87
CA GLY A 134 0.51 -1.30 4.19
C GLY A 134 1.43 -1.70 5.34
N PHE A 135 1.16 -1.16 6.53
CA PHE A 135 1.91 -1.49 7.73
C PHE A 135 1.05 -2.18 8.79
N SER A 136 1.67 -2.99 9.64
CA SER A 136 1.04 -3.68 10.78
C SER A 136 -0.15 -4.55 10.33
N MET A 137 -1.36 -4.31 10.84
CA MET A 137 -2.60 -4.94 10.34
C MET A 137 -2.75 -4.72 8.82
N GLY A 138 -2.47 -3.50 8.33
CA GLY A 138 -2.46 -3.19 6.90
C GLY A 138 -1.37 -3.94 6.13
N GLY A 139 -0.25 -4.26 6.76
CA GLY A 139 0.80 -5.12 6.20
C GLY A 139 0.31 -6.55 5.97
N GLY A 140 -0.37 -7.13 6.97
CA GLY A 140 -1.02 -8.44 6.84
C GLY A 140 -2.12 -8.43 5.77
N GLN A 141 -2.96 -7.37 5.74
CA GLN A 141 -3.96 -7.19 4.68
C GLN A 141 -3.30 -7.08 3.31
N THR A 142 -2.16 -6.39 3.20
CA THR A 142 -1.43 -6.26 1.93
C THR A 142 -1.00 -7.64 1.41
N PHE A 143 -0.42 -8.50 2.23
CA PHE A 143 -0.14 -9.88 1.83
C PHE A 143 -1.40 -10.63 1.41
N ASN A 144 -2.44 -10.60 2.26
CA ASN A 144 -3.67 -11.38 2.03
C ASN A 144 -4.42 -10.94 0.79
N ILE A 145 -4.43 -9.65 0.49
CA ILE A 145 -5.15 -9.08 -0.66
C ILE A 145 -4.32 -9.24 -1.93
N ALA A 146 -3.09 -8.72 -1.95
CA ALA A 146 -2.31 -8.64 -3.18
C ALA A 146 -1.88 -10.02 -3.68
N LEU A 147 -1.32 -10.89 -2.82
CA LEU A 147 -0.83 -12.19 -3.23
C LEU A 147 -1.93 -13.17 -3.67
N ARG A 148 -3.19 -12.82 -3.43
CA ARG A 148 -4.38 -13.56 -3.90
C ARG A 148 -5.11 -12.87 -5.06
N ASN A 149 -4.65 -11.68 -5.46
CA ASN A 149 -5.24 -10.86 -6.51
C ASN A 149 -4.15 -10.15 -7.31
N LEU A 150 -3.15 -10.90 -7.80
CA LEU A 150 -2.01 -10.35 -8.54
C LEU A 150 -2.42 -9.72 -9.89
N ASP A 151 -3.56 -10.10 -10.44
CA ASP A 151 -4.16 -9.41 -11.59
C ASP A 151 -4.69 -8.01 -11.26
N VAL A 152 -4.77 -7.67 -9.97
CA VAL A 152 -5.19 -6.34 -9.49
C VAL A 152 -3.99 -5.57 -8.94
N PHE A 153 -3.15 -6.21 -8.12
CA PHE A 153 -2.03 -5.58 -7.42
C PHE A 153 -0.72 -6.38 -7.60
N PRO A 154 0.00 -6.23 -8.72
CA PRO A 154 1.29 -6.91 -8.93
C PRO A 154 2.48 -6.20 -8.26
N TYR A 155 2.31 -5.01 -7.68
CA TYR A 155 3.32 -4.27 -6.92
C TYR A 155 2.91 -4.24 -5.46
N VAL A 156 3.70 -4.85 -4.60
CA VAL A 156 3.33 -5.19 -3.23
C VAL A 156 4.39 -4.74 -2.24
N CYS A 157 3.96 -4.03 -1.19
CA CYS A 157 4.84 -3.66 -0.08
C CYS A 157 4.16 -3.96 1.27
N ALA A 158 4.60 -4.99 1.95
CA ALA A 158 4.11 -5.33 3.28
C ALA A 158 5.14 -4.98 4.35
N ILE A 159 4.74 -4.12 5.29
CA ILE A 159 5.62 -3.56 6.30
C ILE A 159 5.16 -3.99 7.69
N SER A 160 6.06 -4.54 8.51
CA SER A 160 5.77 -4.94 9.89
C SER A 160 4.46 -5.73 10.01
N ALA A 161 4.25 -6.71 9.13
CA ALA A 161 2.98 -7.43 9.01
C ALA A 161 2.53 -8.05 10.33
N ALA A 162 1.22 -8.00 10.61
CA ALA A 162 0.62 -8.40 11.87
C ALA A 162 0.07 -9.86 11.85
N PRO A 163 -0.43 -10.39 12.99
CA PRO A 163 -0.94 -11.76 13.11
C PRO A 163 -2.12 -12.11 12.17
N ASN A 164 -2.77 -11.13 11.55
CA ASN A 164 -3.78 -11.35 10.53
C ASN A 164 -3.21 -11.87 9.20
N THR A 165 -1.89 -11.93 9.07
CA THR A 165 -1.22 -12.50 7.89
C THR A 165 -1.59 -13.98 7.75
N ALA A 166 -2.15 -14.35 6.61
CA ALA A 166 -2.50 -15.73 6.31
C ALA A 166 -1.24 -16.62 6.20
N GLY A 167 -1.42 -17.92 6.42
CA GLY A 167 -0.33 -18.87 6.23
C GLY A 167 0.16 -18.92 4.77
N THR A 168 1.42 -19.26 4.57
CA THR A 168 2.06 -19.25 3.25
C THR A 168 1.37 -20.17 2.22
N SER A 169 0.77 -21.28 2.66
CA SER A 169 -0.04 -22.15 1.79
C SER A 169 -1.34 -21.47 1.28
N THR A 170 -1.83 -20.48 2.03
CA THR A 170 -2.96 -19.65 1.60
C THR A 170 -2.52 -18.52 0.71
N LEU A 171 -1.39 -17.87 1.03
CA LEU A 171 -0.83 -16.77 0.24
C LEU A 171 -0.34 -17.25 -1.14
N PHE A 172 0.21 -18.46 -1.20
CA PHE A 172 0.79 -19.08 -2.40
C PHE A 172 0.21 -20.48 -2.64
N PRO A 173 -1.06 -20.61 -3.03
CA PRO A 173 -1.77 -21.89 -3.11
C PRO A 173 -1.20 -22.85 -4.18
N ASP A 174 -0.47 -22.33 -5.15
CA ASP A 174 0.17 -23.06 -6.24
C ASP A 174 1.70 -23.21 -6.05
N GLY A 175 2.18 -22.97 -4.82
CA GLY A 175 3.60 -23.01 -4.48
C GLY A 175 4.39 -21.77 -4.94
N GLY A 176 3.70 -20.70 -5.34
CA GLY A 176 4.31 -19.44 -5.79
C GLY A 176 4.50 -19.31 -7.29
N LYS A 177 3.93 -20.21 -8.08
CA LYS A 177 4.02 -20.15 -9.55
C LYS A 177 3.40 -18.87 -10.10
N GLU A 178 2.16 -18.54 -9.69
CA GLU A 178 1.50 -17.31 -10.10
C GLU A 178 2.26 -16.07 -9.63
N ALA A 179 2.81 -16.12 -8.41
CA ALA A 179 3.63 -15.04 -7.89
C ALA A 179 4.88 -14.78 -8.76
N ASN A 180 5.57 -15.83 -9.17
CA ASN A 180 6.72 -15.72 -10.09
C ASN A 180 6.36 -15.20 -11.48
N GLU A 181 5.14 -15.45 -11.95
CA GLU A 181 4.67 -14.99 -13.25
C GLU A 181 4.19 -13.53 -13.24
N LYS A 182 3.55 -13.10 -12.15
CA LYS A 182 2.79 -11.83 -12.12
C LYS A 182 3.35 -10.73 -11.23
N LEU A 183 4.11 -11.07 -10.16
CA LEU A 183 4.72 -10.05 -9.32
C LEU A 183 5.72 -9.22 -10.12
N LYS A 184 5.60 -7.90 -10.03
CA LYS A 184 6.50 -6.95 -10.68
C LYS A 184 7.44 -6.25 -9.70
N ALA A 185 6.97 -5.94 -8.50
CA ALA A 185 7.79 -5.51 -7.38
C ALA A 185 7.19 -6.06 -6.09
N PHE A 186 8.03 -6.63 -5.24
CA PHE A 186 7.61 -7.18 -3.96
C PHE A 186 8.62 -6.81 -2.88
N LEU A 187 8.22 -5.92 -1.97
CA LEU A 187 9.02 -5.50 -0.83
C LEU A 187 8.39 -6.02 0.46
N ILE A 188 9.20 -6.72 1.26
CA ILE A 188 8.87 -7.14 2.62
C ILE A 188 9.79 -6.36 3.56
N SER A 189 9.22 -5.59 4.49
CA SER A 189 10.00 -4.75 5.39
C SER A 189 9.59 -4.92 6.84
N CYS A 190 10.57 -4.80 7.73
CA CYS A 190 10.34 -4.80 9.17
C CYS A 190 11.53 -4.17 9.92
N GLY A 191 11.30 -3.71 11.13
CA GLY A 191 12.38 -3.40 12.05
C GLY A 191 12.93 -4.68 12.71
N THR A 192 14.24 -4.77 12.91
CA THR A 192 14.85 -6.00 13.50
C THR A 192 14.51 -6.16 14.98
N SER A 193 14.02 -5.11 15.66
CA SER A 193 13.51 -5.14 17.04
C SER A 193 11.98 -5.09 17.12
N ASP A 194 11.29 -5.24 15.99
CA ASP A 194 9.82 -5.27 15.95
C ASP A 194 9.30 -6.59 16.56
N PHE A 195 8.36 -6.48 17.50
CA PHE A 195 7.75 -7.65 18.15
C PHE A 195 6.90 -8.52 17.17
N LEU A 196 6.57 -7.99 15.98
CA LEU A 196 5.88 -8.71 14.90
C LEU A 196 6.83 -9.23 13.81
N PHE A 197 8.14 -9.14 14.00
CA PHE A 197 9.15 -9.50 13.02
C PHE A 197 8.91 -10.85 12.32
N SER A 198 8.45 -11.85 13.07
CA SER A 198 8.29 -13.22 12.58
C SER A 198 7.27 -13.35 11.44
N PHE A 199 6.25 -12.50 11.37
CA PHE A 199 5.21 -12.61 10.33
C PHE A 199 5.76 -12.29 8.94
N GLY A 200 6.47 -11.19 8.78
CA GLY A 200 7.16 -10.86 7.52
C GLY A 200 8.29 -11.84 7.20
N ALA A 201 9.08 -12.23 8.21
CA ALA A 201 10.18 -13.17 8.06
C ALA A 201 9.70 -14.55 7.55
N ASN A 202 8.54 -15.02 7.99
CA ASN A 202 7.97 -16.29 7.51
C ASN A 202 7.62 -16.23 6.00
N VAL A 203 7.08 -15.11 5.55
CA VAL A 203 6.78 -14.90 4.11
C VAL A 203 8.09 -14.80 3.32
N HIS A 204 9.06 -14.01 3.80
CA HIS A 204 10.39 -13.93 3.22
C HIS A 204 11.04 -15.31 3.07
N ASN A 205 11.11 -16.11 4.13
CA ASN A 205 11.71 -17.45 4.11
C ASN A 205 11.01 -18.38 3.11
N TYR A 206 9.69 -18.25 2.97
CA TYR A 206 8.94 -19.00 1.95
C TYR A 206 9.32 -18.56 0.54
N CYS A 207 9.43 -17.26 0.30
CA CYS A 207 9.83 -16.71 -0.99
C CYS A 207 11.25 -17.16 -1.39
N GLU A 208 12.21 -17.11 -0.46
CA GLU A 208 13.57 -17.62 -0.67
C GLU A 208 13.55 -19.09 -1.09
N LYS A 209 12.82 -19.92 -0.34
CA LYS A 209 12.74 -21.37 -0.61
C LYS A 209 12.12 -21.70 -1.97
N ASN A 210 11.23 -20.87 -2.46
CA ASN A 210 10.47 -21.11 -3.70
C ASN A 210 10.92 -20.22 -4.86
N ASN A 211 12.05 -19.50 -4.71
CA ASN A 211 12.63 -18.59 -5.70
C ASN A 211 11.63 -17.53 -6.18
N ILE A 212 10.80 -17.00 -5.27
CA ILE A 212 9.92 -15.87 -5.55
C ILE A 212 10.72 -14.58 -5.37
N ALA A 213 10.86 -13.81 -6.45
CA ALA A 213 11.63 -12.57 -6.44
C ALA A 213 10.99 -11.54 -5.49
N HIS A 214 11.78 -11.02 -4.55
CA HIS A 214 11.36 -10.00 -3.60
C HIS A 214 12.57 -9.28 -3.01
N GLU A 215 12.34 -8.11 -2.43
CA GLU A 215 13.32 -7.40 -1.61
C GLU A 215 12.96 -7.54 -0.13
N TYR A 216 13.93 -7.90 0.70
CA TYR A 216 13.79 -7.96 2.15
C TYR A 216 14.51 -6.78 2.79
N PHE A 217 13.78 -5.71 3.04
CA PHE A 217 14.31 -4.44 3.54
C PHE A 217 14.14 -4.33 5.05
N LEU A 218 15.22 -4.48 5.79
CA LEU A 218 15.24 -4.43 7.25
C LEU A 218 15.85 -3.12 7.77
N ILE A 219 15.22 -2.57 8.80
CA ILE A 219 15.77 -1.44 9.56
C ILE A 219 16.41 -1.98 10.84
N ASP A 220 17.74 -1.86 10.93
CA ASP A 220 18.47 -2.34 12.13
C ASP A 220 18.01 -1.60 13.37
N LYS A 221 17.71 -2.38 14.43
CA LYS A 221 17.14 -1.91 15.69
C LYS A 221 15.82 -1.13 15.57
N GLY A 222 15.19 -1.12 14.40
CA GLY A 222 13.88 -0.53 14.20
C GLY A 222 12.81 -1.27 14.99
N GLY A 223 11.86 -0.52 15.56
CA GLY A 223 10.71 -1.05 16.28
C GLY A 223 9.46 -1.12 15.39
N HIS A 224 8.28 -1.11 16.04
CA HIS A 224 6.98 -1.12 15.38
C HIS A 224 6.44 0.30 15.24
N ASP A 225 7.03 1.11 14.37
CA ASP A 225 6.73 2.53 14.25
C ASP A 225 7.06 3.14 12.88
N PHE A 226 6.72 4.42 12.71
CA PHE A 226 6.97 5.17 11.47
C PHE A 226 8.45 5.40 11.15
N GLY A 227 9.37 5.14 12.06
CA GLY A 227 10.81 5.12 11.77
C GLY A 227 11.18 3.97 10.84
N VAL A 228 10.39 2.90 10.84
CA VAL A 228 10.50 1.75 9.92
C VAL A 228 9.58 1.94 8.71
N TRP A 229 8.35 2.38 8.91
CA TRP A 229 7.33 2.38 7.85
C TRP A 229 7.55 3.45 6.79
N LYS A 230 8.05 4.64 7.16
CA LYS A 230 8.37 5.71 6.20
C LYS A 230 9.50 5.35 5.23
N PRO A 231 10.66 4.87 5.69
CA PRO A 231 11.73 4.47 4.76
C PRO A 231 11.31 3.29 3.87
N ALA A 232 10.48 2.38 4.36
CA ALA A 232 9.95 1.29 3.53
C ALA A 232 9.04 1.81 2.41
N LEU A 233 8.13 2.75 2.73
CA LEU A 233 7.31 3.41 1.71
C LEU A 233 8.18 4.18 0.69
N TRP A 234 9.18 4.93 1.17
CA TRP A 234 10.10 5.70 0.32
C TRP A 234 10.85 4.81 -0.67
N ASN A 235 11.35 3.65 -0.22
CA ASN A 235 12.00 2.66 -1.09
C ASN A 235 11.01 2.04 -2.08
N PHE A 236 9.84 1.63 -1.58
CA PHE A 236 8.85 0.95 -2.40
C PHE A 236 8.34 1.82 -3.55
N LEU A 237 8.11 3.11 -3.32
CA LEU A 237 7.68 4.03 -4.37
C LEU A 237 8.69 4.11 -5.53
N GLN A 238 10.00 4.05 -5.22
CA GLN A 238 11.05 4.01 -6.23
C GLN A 238 11.15 2.65 -6.93
N MET A 239 11.01 1.53 -6.18
CA MET A 239 10.92 0.19 -6.79
C MET A 239 9.73 0.08 -7.75
N TYR A 240 8.60 0.67 -7.40
CA TYR A 240 7.40 0.69 -8.23
C TYR A 240 7.68 1.45 -9.54
N GLU A 241 8.34 2.61 -9.47
CA GLU A 241 8.76 3.39 -10.63
C GLU A 241 9.69 2.58 -11.55
N GLU A 242 10.76 2.01 -10.99
CA GLU A 242 11.76 1.24 -11.73
C GLU A 242 11.18 -0.02 -12.40
N ALA A 243 10.17 -0.63 -11.79
CA ALA A 243 9.62 -1.90 -12.26
C ALA A 243 8.53 -1.76 -13.32
N GLY A 244 8.01 -0.56 -13.61
CA GLY A 244 6.97 -0.52 -14.62
C GLY A 244 6.19 0.76 -14.86
N LEU A 245 6.55 1.89 -14.30
CA LEU A 245 5.89 3.15 -14.61
C LEU A 245 6.54 3.93 -15.78
N THR A 246 7.58 3.40 -16.37
CA THR A 246 8.25 3.98 -17.54
C THR A 246 7.66 3.51 -18.85
#